data_594c9c2a8256cff38c3c0ba271e7da8d
#
_entry.id   594c9c2a8256cff38c3c0ba271e7da8d
#
_cell.length_a   1.000
_cell.length_b   1.000
_cell.length_c   1.000
_cell.angle_alpha   90.00
_cell.angle_beta   90.00
_cell.angle_gamma   90.00
#
_symmetry.space_group_name_H-M   'P 1'
#
loop_
_entity.id
_entity.type
_entity.pdbx_description
1 polymer ?
#
loop_
_entity_poly.entity_id
_entity_poly.type
_entity_poly.pdbx_seq_one_letter_code
_entity_poly.pdbx_strand_id
1 'polypeptide(L)'
;MFIIPELLNAEQCQHIRKLLGQAQFLDGKQTAGPGSRSVKNNLQGNPSDPAVQEVQAMVHERLTSHPQYRILAVPRIVRPMTINRYEVGMYYGDHLDHPLLAGEPPARGDISTTVFFSSPDEYEGGELVINSIHGEPVSVKLPAGHAVCYSAGTLHRVNPVTRGSRLAAVTVAESRIQDDTRREIFSDVSQLTRWVQDVAAGSPQERLANKIYNKLMRMWCQP
;
A
#
# COMPACT_ATOMS: atom_id res chain seq x y z
N MET A 1 4.98 -6.31 -7.50
CA MET A 1 5.21 -5.03 -6.75
C MET A 1 5.11 -3.86 -7.73
N PHE A 2 4.49 -2.73 -7.33
CA PHE A 2 4.47 -1.50 -8.13
C PHE A 2 4.54 -0.25 -7.23
N ILE A 3 5.02 0.85 -7.80
CA ILE A 3 5.16 2.13 -7.10
C ILE A 3 4.14 3.11 -7.67
N ILE A 4 3.53 3.90 -6.79
CA ILE A 4 2.69 5.04 -7.14
C ILE A 4 3.47 6.30 -6.73
N PRO A 5 4.10 6.99 -7.70
CA PRO A 5 4.79 8.24 -7.43
C PRO A 5 3.77 9.35 -7.12
N GLU A 6 4.15 10.27 -6.25
CA GLU A 6 3.39 11.51 -5.96
C GLU A 6 1.89 11.26 -5.67
N LEU A 7 1.57 10.16 -4.94
CA LEU A 7 0.21 9.92 -4.45
C LEU A 7 -0.30 11.11 -3.64
N LEU A 8 0.61 11.74 -2.88
CA LEU A 8 0.39 12.97 -2.14
C LEU A 8 1.39 14.02 -2.62
N ASN A 9 0.94 15.23 -2.82
CA ASN A 9 1.81 16.36 -3.14
C ASN A 9 2.54 16.90 -1.90
N ALA A 10 3.48 17.83 -2.08
CA ALA A 10 4.31 18.38 -1.02
C ALA A 10 3.49 19.08 0.08
N GLU A 11 2.43 19.82 -0.28
CA GLU A 11 1.55 20.51 0.67
C GLU A 11 0.78 19.50 1.55
N GLN A 12 0.27 18.43 0.94
CA GLN A 12 -0.40 17.35 1.66
C GLN A 12 0.55 16.63 2.62
N CYS A 13 1.79 16.35 2.18
CA CYS A 13 2.81 15.75 3.04
C CYS A 13 3.15 16.67 4.23
N GLN A 14 3.28 17.96 4.00
CA GLN A 14 3.56 18.92 5.07
C GLN A 14 2.39 19.01 6.07
N HIS A 15 1.15 19.05 5.57
CA HIS A 15 -0.04 19.06 6.39
C HIS A 15 -0.16 17.80 7.26
N ILE A 16 0.03 16.62 6.66
CA ILE A 16 0.05 15.32 7.35
C ILE A 16 1.11 15.31 8.46
N ARG A 17 2.32 15.76 8.18
CA ARG A 17 3.40 15.79 9.18
C ARG A 17 3.08 16.75 10.34
N LYS A 18 2.45 17.88 10.06
CA LYS A 18 1.99 18.83 11.10
C LYS A 18 0.94 18.19 12.01
N LEU A 19 -0.07 17.52 11.45
CA LEU A 19 -1.09 16.80 12.20
C LEU A 19 -0.47 15.69 13.06
N LEU A 20 0.37 14.85 12.47
CA LEU A 20 1.00 13.72 13.17
C LEU A 20 2.06 14.16 14.20
N GLY A 21 2.58 15.38 14.11
CA GLY A 21 3.45 15.97 15.11
C GLY A 21 2.75 16.24 16.45
N GLN A 22 1.43 16.40 16.45
CA GLN A 22 0.59 16.66 17.64
C GLN A 22 -0.25 15.44 18.04
N ALA A 23 -0.28 14.39 17.18
CA ALA A 23 -1.10 13.21 17.38
C ALA A 23 -0.56 12.28 18.47
N GLN A 24 -1.47 11.60 19.14
CA GLN A 24 -1.13 10.56 20.10
C GLN A 24 -0.69 9.28 19.39
N PHE A 25 0.42 8.72 19.83
CA PHE A 25 0.92 7.42 19.38
C PHE A 25 0.95 6.40 20.52
N LEU A 26 0.58 5.16 20.21
CA LEU A 26 0.50 4.04 21.15
C LEU A 26 1.51 2.95 20.73
N ASP A 27 1.83 2.02 21.65
CA ASP A 27 2.67 0.85 21.33
C ASP A 27 2.00 0.00 20.23
N GLY A 28 2.70 -0.14 19.09
CA GLY A 28 2.22 -0.87 17.94
C GLY A 28 2.03 -2.37 18.16
N LYS A 29 2.58 -2.94 19.23
CA LYS A 29 2.36 -4.36 19.60
C LYS A 29 0.89 -4.67 19.89
N GLN A 30 0.09 -3.67 20.23
CA GLN A 30 -1.35 -3.85 20.53
C GLN A 30 -2.15 -4.34 19.32
N THR A 31 -1.72 -4.00 18.09
CA THR A 31 -2.39 -4.40 16.86
C THR A 31 -1.74 -5.60 16.16
N ALA A 32 -0.65 -6.13 16.71
CA ALA A 32 0.05 -7.27 16.13
C ALA A 32 -0.63 -8.59 16.53
N GLY A 33 -0.79 -9.49 15.56
CA GLY A 33 -1.19 -10.86 15.83
C GLY A 33 -0.12 -11.63 16.61
N PRO A 34 -0.46 -12.80 17.19
CA PRO A 34 0.44 -13.58 18.05
C PRO A 34 1.82 -13.85 17.40
N GLY A 35 1.85 -14.17 16.10
CA GLY A 35 3.10 -14.52 15.39
C GLY A 35 4.03 -13.35 15.13
N SER A 36 3.51 -12.13 15.00
CA SER A 36 4.29 -10.94 14.67
C SER A 36 4.54 -10.01 15.85
N ARG A 37 3.88 -10.26 16.99
CA ARG A 37 3.99 -9.40 18.17
C ARG A 37 5.39 -9.36 18.79
N SER A 38 6.11 -10.47 18.77
CA SER A 38 7.47 -10.58 19.32
C SER A 38 8.52 -9.83 18.50
N VAL A 39 8.27 -9.64 17.23
CA VAL A 39 9.19 -8.97 16.28
C VAL A 39 8.78 -7.54 15.94
N LYS A 40 7.71 -7.02 16.55
CA LYS A 40 7.20 -5.67 16.31
C LYS A 40 7.64 -4.71 17.42
N ASN A 41 8.35 -3.66 17.02
CA ASN A 41 8.79 -2.58 17.89
C ASN A 41 8.62 -1.25 17.17
N ASN A 42 7.42 -0.66 17.24
CA ASN A 42 7.08 0.62 16.64
C ASN A 42 5.96 1.32 17.41
N LEU A 43 5.67 2.54 17.05
CA LEU A 43 4.52 3.30 17.51
C LEU A 43 3.46 3.35 16.41
N GLN A 44 2.20 3.38 16.83
CA GLN A 44 1.05 3.55 15.93
C GLN A 44 0.16 4.69 16.38
N GLY A 45 -0.30 5.49 15.42
CA GLY A 45 -1.26 6.56 15.68
C GLY A 45 -2.52 5.99 16.35
N ASN A 46 -2.95 6.64 17.45
CA ASN A 46 -4.18 6.27 18.13
C ASN A 46 -5.38 6.45 17.17
N PRO A 47 -6.13 5.39 16.83
CA PRO A 47 -7.26 5.49 15.90
C PRO A 47 -8.40 6.38 16.39
N SER A 48 -8.43 6.71 17.68
CA SER A 48 -9.41 7.65 18.25
C SER A 48 -8.94 9.11 18.23
N ASP A 49 -7.70 9.37 17.83
CA ASP A 49 -7.16 10.73 17.73
C ASP A 49 -7.68 11.41 16.45
N PRO A 50 -8.30 12.60 16.54
CA PRO A 50 -8.85 13.30 15.37
C PRO A 50 -7.82 13.59 14.27
N ALA A 51 -6.58 13.91 14.65
CA ALA A 51 -5.51 14.16 13.67
C ALA A 51 -5.11 12.88 12.91
N VAL A 52 -5.11 11.73 13.59
CA VAL A 52 -4.89 10.42 12.95
C VAL A 52 -6.03 10.09 12.00
N GLN A 53 -7.28 10.32 12.42
CA GLN A 53 -8.46 10.07 11.58
C GLN A 53 -8.49 10.95 10.33
N GLU A 54 -8.13 12.24 10.45
CA GLU A 54 -8.02 13.15 9.31
C GLU A 54 -6.98 12.67 8.31
N VAL A 55 -5.79 12.27 8.77
CA VAL A 55 -4.73 11.72 7.91
C VAL A 55 -5.18 10.42 7.25
N GLN A 56 -5.81 9.51 7.98
CA GLN A 56 -6.34 8.27 7.43
C GLN A 56 -7.36 8.53 6.31
N ALA A 57 -8.30 9.44 6.51
CA ALA A 57 -9.33 9.79 5.53
C ALA A 57 -8.70 10.38 4.26
N MET A 58 -7.79 11.35 4.41
CA MET A 58 -7.11 12.01 3.30
C MET A 58 -6.32 11.01 2.45
N VAL A 59 -5.50 10.16 3.08
CA VAL A 59 -4.66 9.20 2.36
C VAL A 59 -5.51 8.09 1.72
N HIS A 60 -6.58 7.65 2.40
CA HIS A 60 -7.52 6.68 1.85
C HIS A 60 -8.20 7.20 0.59
N GLU A 61 -8.71 8.43 0.63
CA GLU A 61 -9.34 9.07 -0.54
C GLU A 61 -8.37 9.17 -1.72
N ARG A 62 -7.16 9.66 -1.46
CA ARG A 62 -6.12 9.80 -2.50
C ARG A 62 -5.74 8.46 -3.12
N LEU A 63 -5.56 7.41 -2.29
CA LEU A 63 -5.20 6.08 -2.76
C LEU A 63 -6.34 5.45 -3.60
N THR A 64 -7.56 5.46 -3.07
CA THR A 64 -8.70 4.78 -3.72
C THR A 64 -9.19 5.49 -4.98
N SER A 65 -8.97 6.79 -5.11
CA SER A 65 -9.26 7.57 -6.32
C SER A 65 -8.13 7.50 -7.36
N HIS A 66 -6.91 7.06 -6.98
CA HIS A 66 -5.74 7.11 -7.87
C HIS A 66 -5.89 6.13 -9.04
N PRO A 67 -5.80 6.62 -10.31
CA PRO A 67 -6.05 5.76 -11.49
C PRO A 67 -5.14 4.54 -11.57
N GLN A 68 -3.84 4.70 -11.28
CA GLN A 68 -2.88 3.61 -11.30
C GLN A 68 -3.19 2.56 -10.22
N TYR A 69 -3.55 2.98 -9.00
CA TYR A 69 -3.95 2.05 -7.94
C TYR A 69 -5.18 1.21 -8.35
N ARG A 70 -6.18 1.87 -8.92
CA ARG A 70 -7.40 1.19 -9.38
C ARG A 70 -7.14 0.14 -10.46
N ILE A 71 -6.19 0.40 -11.36
CA ILE A 71 -5.83 -0.53 -12.45
C ILE A 71 -4.97 -1.68 -11.94
N LEU A 72 -3.95 -1.39 -11.11
CA LEU A 72 -2.96 -2.39 -10.70
C LEU A 72 -3.43 -3.23 -9.51
N ALA A 73 -4.13 -2.64 -8.56
CA ALA A 73 -4.65 -3.33 -7.39
C ALA A 73 -6.04 -3.94 -7.62
N VAL A 74 -6.83 -3.40 -8.55
CA VAL A 74 -8.24 -3.78 -8.80
C VAL A 74 -9.02 -3.91 -7.47
N PRO A 75 -9.01 -2.88 -6.60
CA PRO A 75 -9.46 -3.02 -5.23
C PRO A 75 -10.97 -3.25 -5.14
N ARG A 76 -11.37 -4.16 -4.24
CA ARG A 76 -12.76 -4.36 -3.80
C ARG A 76 -13.02 -3.67 -2.47
N ILE A 77 -12.18 -3.96 -1.50
CA ILE A 77 -12.24 -3.39 -0.15
C ILE A 77 -10.83 -2.91 0.22
N VAL A 78 -10.70 -1.65 0.62
CA VAL A 78 -9.46 -1.10 1.17
C VAL A 78 -9.70 -0.81 2.65
N ARG A 79 -8.91 -1.42 3.54
CA ARG A 79 -9.06 -1.24 4.98
C ARG A 79 -8.56 0.13 5.45
N PRO A 80 -9.06 0.64 6.58
CA PRO A 80 -8.50 1.85 7.20
C PRO A 80 -6.99 1.72 7.38
N MET A 81 -6.28 2.82 7.14
CA MET A 81 -4.82 2.82 7.24
C MET A 81 -4.37 2.83 8.69
N THR A 82 -3.25 2.17 8.96
CA THR A 82 -2.52 2.29 10.21
C THR A 82 -1.36 3.26 10.01
N ILE A 83 -1.31 4.32 10.80
CA ILE A 83 -0.20 5.27 10.78
C ILE A 83 0.90 4.74 11.68
N ASN A 84 2.10 4.54 11.13
CA ASN A 84 3.24 3.96 11.85
C ASN A 84 4.36 4.98 11.98
N ARG A 85 4.95 5.05 13.19
CA ARG A 85 6.17 5.79 13.49
C ARG A 85 7.24 4.83 14.00
N TYR A 86 8.43 4.97 13.44
CA TYR A 86 9.62 4.25 13.86
C TYR A 86 10.68 5.27 14.26
N GLU A 87 11.07 5.25 15.52
CA GLU A 87 12.15 6.05 16.09
C GLU A 87 13.44 5.22 16.15
N VAL A 88 14.55 5.82 16.55
CA VAL A 88 15.85 5.13 16.65
C VAL A 88 15.73 3.86 17.50
N GLY A 89 16.21 2.74 16.94
CA GLY A 89 16.11 1.41 17.54
C GLY A 89 14.80 0.67 17.28
N MET A 90 13.78 1.32 16.67
CA MET A 90 12.53 0.67 16.33
C MET A 90 12.59 -0.03 14.98
N TYR A 91 11.83 -1.12 14.87
CA TYR A 91 11.79 -2.01 13.70
C TYR A 91 10.50 -2.80 13.65
N TYR A 92 10.29 -3.52 12.57
CA TYR A 92 9.31 -4.59 12.47
C TYR A 92 9.96 -5.76 11.72
N GLY A 93 10.26 -6.84 12.44
CA GLY A 93 10.93 -8.03 11.89
C GLY A 93 10.11 -8.74 10.83
N ASP A 94 10.68 -9.81 10.28
CA ASP A 94 10.04 -10.58 9.20
C ASP A 94 8.65 -11.07 9.60
N HIS A 95 7.66 -10.75 8.78
CA HIS A 95 6.26 -11.13 8.98
C HIS A 95 5.49 -11.16 7.66
N LEU A 96 4.32 -11.77 7.71
CA LEU A 96 3.29 -11.71 6.67
C LEU A 96 2.12 -10.87 7.19
N ASP A 97 1.45 -10.15 6.31
CA ASP A 97 0.19 -9.51 6.65
C ASP A 97 -0.92 -10.55 6.86
N HIS A 98 -1.96 -10.15 7.58
CA HIS A 98 -3.07 -11.07 7.86
C HIS A 98 -3.81 -11.44 6.58
N PRO A 99 -4.01 -12.75 6.32
CA PRO A 99 -4.73 -13.22 5.12
C PRO A 99 -6.23 -12.91 5.18
N LEU A 100 -6.79 -12.75 6.38
CA LEU A 100 -8.18 -12.38 6.61
C LEU A 100 -8.25 -11.12 7.48
N LEU A 101 -8.84 -10.08 6.92
CA LEU A 101 -8.95 -8.77 7.55
C LEU A 101 -10.32 -8.64 8.24
N ALA A 102 -10.30 -8.35 9.54
CA ALA A 102 -11.50 -8.07 10.31
C ALA A 102 -12.25 -6.84 9.78
N GLY A 103 -13.55 -6.76 10.05
CA GLY A 103 -14.45 -5.68 9.66
C GLY A 103 -15.72 -6.19 9.00
N GLU A 104 -16.65 -5.28 8.71
CA GLU A 104 -17.93 -5.58 8.07
C GLU A 104 -17.98 -4.95 6.67
N PRO A 105 -18.05 -5.77 5.60
CA PRO A 105 -17.86 -7.24 5.60
C PRO A 105 -16.39 -7.62 5.84
N PRO A 106 -16.08 -8.88 6.23
CA PRO A 106 -14.69 -9.36 6.28
C PRO A 106 -14.07 -9.34 4.88
N ALA A 107 -12.73 -9.22 4.81
CA ALA A 107 -12.02 -9.11 3.55
C ALA A 107 -10.76 -9.98 3.54
N ARG A 108 -10.30 -10.39 2.34
CA ARG A 108 -8.98 -11.00 2.17
C ARG A 108 -7.90 -9.94 2.20
N GLY A 109 -6.72 -10.33 2.67
CA GLY A 109 -5.50 -9.53 2.53
C GLY A 109 -4.75 -9.93 1.25
N ASP A 110 -4.99 -9.23 0.15
CA ASP A 110 -4.37 -9.54 -1.15
C ASP A 110 -3.21 -8.58 -1.47
N ILE A 111 -3.36 -7.29 -1.16
CA ILE A 111 -2.37 -6.27 -1.49
C ILE A 111 -2.08 -5.40 -0.28
N SER A 112 -0.81 -5.32 0.09
CA SER A 112 -0.31 -4.37 1.07
C SER A 112 0.17 -3.11 0.38
N THR A 113 -0.13 -1.97 0.99
CA THR A 113 0.29 -0.65 0.50
C THR A 113 0.95 0.13 1.63
N THR A 114 2.17 0.61 1.39
CA THR A 114 2.87 1.53 2.29
C THR A 114 2.97 2.90 1.62
N VAL A 115 2.45 3.95 2.26
CA VAL A 115 2.59 5.35 1.84
C VAL A 115 3.61 6.03 2.76
N PHE A 116 4.66 6.61 2.17
CA PHE A 116 5.76 7.23 2.92
C PHE A 116 5.42 8.69 3.24
N PHE A 117 5.68 9.11 4.49
CA PHE A 117 5.52 10.50 4.93
C PHE A 117 6.85 11.16 5.31
N SER A 118 7.91 10.36 5.53
CA SER A 118 9.29 10.83 5.71
C SER A 118 10.07 10.63 4.43
N SER A 119 10.89 11.62 4.06
CA SER A 119 11.81 11.52 2.92
C SER A 119 13.04 10.69 3.26
N PRO A 120 13.73 10.06 2.28
CA PRO A 120 14.88 9.19 2.52
C PRO A 120 16.05 9.82 3.27
N ASP A 121 16.22 11.13 3.18
CA ASP A 121 17.29 11.91 3.84
C ASP A 121 16.95 12.28 5.30
N GLU A 122 15.69 12.15 5.71
CA GLU A 122 15.24 12.48 7.06
C GLU A 122 15.56 11.39 8.10
N TYR A 123 15.89 10.17 7.64
CA TYR A 123 16.22 9.04 8.54
C TYR A 123 17.22 8.08 7.91
N GLU A 124 17.91 7.28 8.74
CA GLU A 124 18.80 6.20 8.32
C GLU A 124 18.27 4.85 8.83
N GLY A 125 18.55 3.77 8.08
CA GLY A 125 17.85 2.51 8.30
C GLY A 125 16.40 2.61 7.92
N GLY A 126 15.51 1.82 8.52
CA GLY A 126 14.07 1.89 8.34
C GLY A 126 13.58 1.53 6.94
N GLU A 127 14.41 0.89 6.11
CA GLU A 127 13.98 0.40 4.79
C GLU A 127 12.88 -0.65 4.96
N LEU A 128 11.86 -0.57 4.10
CA LEU A 128 10.94 -1.67 3.89
C LEU A 128 11.62 -2.69 2.98
N VAL A 129 11.93 -3.86 3.51
CA VAL A 129 12.54 -4.97 2.75
C VAL A 129 11.46 -5.97 2.42
N ILE A 130 11.28 -6.22 1.12
CA ILE A 130 10.27 -7.13 0.57
C ILE A 130 11.01 -8.31 -0.04
N ASN A 131 10.74 -9.52 0.44
CA ASN A 131 11.38 -10.72 -0.08
C ASN A 131 10.86 -11.04 -1.48
N SER A 132 11.75 -11.52 -2.34
CA SER A 132 11.40 -12.04 -3.65
C SER A 132 11.35 -13.57 -3.62
N ILE A 133 10.39 -14.16 -4.34
CA ILE A 133 10.31 -15.63 -4.46
C ILE A 133 11.49 -16.18 -5.27
N HIS A 134 12.03 -15.40 -6.21
CA HIS A 134 13.01 -15.83 -7.20
C HIS A 134 14.23 -14.91 -7.31
N GLY A 135 14.53 -14.11 -6.29
CA GLY A 135 15.64 -13.17 -6.34
C GLY A 135 16.03 -12.60 -4.98
N GLU A 136 16.96 -11.66 -5.00
CA GLU A 136 17.34 -10.94 -3.79
C GLU A 136 16.19 -10.09 -3.24
N PRO A 137 16.10 -9.91 -1.91
CA PRO A 137 15.13 -9.02 -1.31
C PRO A 137 15.26 -7.59 -1.84
N VAL A 138 14.12 -6.95 -2.09
CA VAL A 138 14.08 -5.57 -2.57
C VAL A 138 13.97 -4.63 -1.38
N SER A 139 14.93 -3.71 -1.26
CA SER A 139 14.92 -2.66 -0.25
C SER A 139 14.24 -1.41 -0.79
N VAL A 140 13.18 -0.96 -0.12
CA VAL A 140 12.33 0.15 -0.55
C VAL A 140 12.40 1.30 0.44
N LYS A 141 12.76 2.48 -0.06
CA LYS A 141 12.82 3.74 0.68
C LYS A 141 12.48 4.87 -0.28
N LEU A 142 11.21 5.29 -0.30
CA LEU A 142 10.70 6.25 -1.28
C LEU A 142 10.59 7.66 -0.70
N PRO A 143 10.57 8.71 -1.55
CA PRO A 143 10.27 10.07 -1.13
C PRO A 143 8.91 10.17 -0.43
N ALA A 144 8.75 11.18 0.43
CA ALA A 144 7.47 11.49 1.04
C ALA A 144 6.38 11.70 -0.03
N GLY A 145 5.19 11.18 0.22
CA GLY A 145 4.06 11.25 -0.72
C GLY A 145 4.01 10.10 -1.73
N HIS A 146 5.05 9.27 -1.83
CA HIS A 146 5.05 8.09 -2.70
C HIS A 146 4.48 6.87 -1.98
N ALA A 147 3.97 5.91 -2.75
CA ALA A 147 3.49 4.65 -2.20
C ALA A 147 4.11 3.45 -2.92
N VAL A 148 4.29 2.35 -2.20
CA VAL A 148 4.62 1.03 -2.77
C VAL A 148 3.50 0.06 -2.43
N CYS A 149 3.12 -0.75 -3.43
CA CYS A 149 2.13 -1.81 -3.32
C CYS A 149 2.78 -3.16 -3.68
N TYR A 150 2.49 -4.19 -2.88
CA TYR A 150 3.02 -5.55 -3.08
C TYR A 150 2.01 -6.58 -2.59
N SER A 151 2.20 -7.85 -2.94
CA SER A 151 1.34 -8.94 -2.46
C SER A 151 1.43 -9.08 -0.94
N ALA A 152 0.29 -9.07 -0.26
CA ALA A 152 0.21 -9.20 1.20
C ALA A 152 0.73 -10.56 1.71
N GLY A 153 0.79 -11.57 0.82
CA GLY A 153 1.41 -12.87 1.08
C GLY A 153 2.93 -12.87 0.98
N THR A 154 3.59 -11.75 0.73
CA THR A 154 5.05 -11.66 0.64
C THR A 154 5.66 -11.38 2.01
N LEU A 155 6.66 -12.20 2.41
CA LEU A 155 7.42 -11.96 3.63
C LEU A 155 8.16 -10.64 3.53
N HIS A 156 8.02 -9.79 4.55
CA HIS A 156 8.63 -8.46 4.54
C HIS A 156 8.97 -7.98 5.95
N ARG A 157 9.80 -6.95 6.04
CA ARG A 157 10.20 -6.34 7.30
C ARG A 157 10.48 -4.84 7.14
N VAL A 158 10.52 -4.13 8.25
CA VAL A 158 11.10 -2.78 8.35
C VAL A 158 12.38 -2.89 9.16
N ASN A 159 13.52 -2.56 8.54
CA ASN A 159 14.82 -2.56 9.19
C ASN A 159 14.85 -1.58 10.37
N PRO A 160 15.74 -1.78 11.36
CA PRO A 160 15.90 -0.82 12.44
C PRO A 160 16.23 0.59 11.93
N VAL A 161 15.56 1.59 12.47
CA VAL A 161 15.94 3.00 12.26
C VAL A 161 17.16 3.31 13.10
N THR A 162 18.20 3.85 12.49
CA THR A 162 19.47 4.17 13.17
C THR A 162 19.67 5.66 13.42
N ARG A 163 18.96 6.52 12.65
CA ARG A 163 18.91 7.98 12.84
C ARG A 163 17.55 8.53 12.37
N GLY A 164 17.08 9.59 13.00
CA GLY A 164 15.84 10.28 12.62
C GLY A 164 14.58 9.50 12.98
N SER A 165 13.49 9.73 12.23
CA SER A 165 12.20 9.08 12.44
C SER A 165 11.53 8.77 11.10
N ARG A 166 11.05 7.54 10.96
CA ARG A 166 10.27 7.11 9.79
C ARG A 166 8.78 7.14 10.09
N LEU A 167 8.04 7.92 9.32
CA LEU A 167 6.58 7.97 9.32
C LEU A 167 6.02 7.36 8.03
N ALA A 168 5.02 6.49 8.16
CA ALA A 168 4.34 5.88 7.03
C ALA A 168 2.90 5.46 7.39
N ALA A 169 2.01 5.43 6.39
CA ALA A 169 0.72 4.76 6.50
C ALA A 169 0.79 3.39 5.83
N VAL A 170 0.13 2.40 6.41
CA VAL A 170 0.02 1.04 5.87
C VAL A 170 -1.45 0.66 5.81
N THR A 171 -1.88 0.10 4.69
CA THR A 171 -3.20 -0.53 4.54
C THR A 171 -3.08 -1.83 3.77
N VAL A 172 -4.06 -2.69 3.98
CA VAL A 172 -4.21 -3.94 3.21
C VAL A 172 -5.57 -3.91 2.52
N ALA A 173 -5.57 -4.35 1.27
CA ALA A 173 -6.76 -4.36 0.43
C ALA A 173 -7.08 -5.78 -0.06
N GLU A 174 -8.38 -6.05 -0.17
CA GLU A 174 -8.89 -7.15 -0.99
C GLU A 174 -8.99 -6.69 -2.44
N SER A 175 -8.40 -7.46 -3.33
CA SER A 175 -8.53 -7.28 -4.78
C SER A 175 -9.75 -8.06 -5.31
N ARG A 176 -10.40 -7.54 -6.36
CA ARG A 176 -11.39 -8.31 -7.13
C ARG A 176 -10.79 -9.49 -7.86
N ILE A 177 -9.47 -9.49 -8.06
CA ILE A 177 -8.71 -10.60 -8.65
C ILE A 177 -7.76 -11.12 -7.57
N GLN A 178 -8.08 -12.29 -7.00
CA GLN A 178 -7.32 -12.88 -5.89
C GLN A 178 -5.93 -13.31 -6.31
N ASP A 179 -5.81 -13.98 -7.45
CA ASP A 179 -4.55 -14.54 -7.96
C ASP A 179 -3.61 -13.43 -8.45
N ASP A 180 -2.38 -13.41 -7.95
CA ASP A 180 -1.38 -12.38 -8.26
C ASP A 180 -1.01 -12.36 -9.75
N THR A 181 -0.83 -13.52 -10.37
CA THR A 181 -0.47 -13.63 -11.79
C THR A 181 -1.61 -13.15 -12.69
N ARG A 182 -2.86 -13.53 -12.36
CA ARG A 182 -4.04 -13.05 -13.09
C ARG A 182 -4.22 -11.54 -12.94
N ARG A 183 -3.93 -11.00 -11.77
CA ARG A 183 -3.99 -9.56 -11.52
C ARG A 183 -2.94 -8.80 -12.33
N GLU A 184 -1.71 -9.35 -12.42
CA GLU A 184 -0.64 -8.81 -13.26
C GLU A 184 -1.06 -8.80 -14.74
N ILE A 185 -1.50 -9.93 -15.29
CA ILE A 185 -1.99 -10.03 -16.68
C ILE A 185 -3.14 -9.05 -16.93
N PHE A 186 -4.10 -8.96 -15.99
CA PHE A 186 -5.23 -8.03 -16.13
C PHE A 186 -4.76 -6.57 -16.13
N SER A 187 -3.79 -6.23 -15.30
CA SER A 187 -3.15 -4.91 -15.27
C SER A 187 -2.48 -4.57 -16.60
N ASP A 188 -1.70 -5.49 -17.16
CA ASP A 188 -1.01 -5.30 -18.44
C ASP A 188 -2.00 -5.10 -19.59
N VAL A 189 -3.04 -5.93 -19.64
CA VAL A 189 -4.12 -5.78 -20.63
C VAL A 189 -4.87 -4.47 -20.45
N SER A 190 -5.08 -4.02 -19.20
CA SER A 190 -5.73 -2.73 -18.93
C SER A 190 -4.91 -1.56 -19.43
N GLN A 191 -3.58 -1.58 -19.23
CA GLN A 191 -2.66 -0.57 -19.73
C GLN A 191 -2.58 -0.58 -21.26
N LEU A 192 -2.46 -1.77 -21.86
CA LEU A 192 -2.49 -1.93 -23.32
C LEU A 192 -3.80 -1.42 -23.93
N THR A 193 -4.93 -1.73 -23.31
CA THR A 193 -6.25 -1.28 -23.78
C THR A 193 -6.33 0.25 -23.77
N ARG A 194 -5.84 0.89 -22.70
CA ARG A 194 -5.78 2.35 -22.61
C ARG A 194 -4.89 2.95 -23.70
N TRP A 195 -3.69 2.39 -23.87
CA TRP A 195 -2.78 2.86 -24.94
C TRP A 195 -3.43 2.75 -26.32
N VAL A 196 -4.12 1.64 -26.64
CA VAL A 196 -4.83 1.47 -27.91
C VAL A 196 -5.96 2.50 -28.07
N GLN A 197 -6.68 2.83 -26.99
CA GLN A 197 -7.69 3.87 -26.98
C GLN A 197 -7.11 5.26 -27.32
N ASP A 198 -5.91 5.55 -26.80
CA ASP A 198 -5.24 6.83 -27.02
C ASP A 198 -4.71 6.97 -28.47
N VAL A 199 -4.18 5.88 -29.06
CA VAL A 199 -3.50 5.95 -30.37
C VAL A 199 -4.34 5.50 -31.56
N ALA A 200 -5.42 4.75 -31.32
CA ALA A 200 -6.22 4.10 -32.37
C ALA A 200 -7.74 4.10 -32.06
N ALA A 201 -8.24 5.21 -31.52
CA ALA A 201 -9.66 5.36 -31.18
C ALA A 201 -10.59 5.06 -32.38
N GLY A 202 -11.67 4.31 -32.15
CA GLY A 202 -12.62 3.92 -33.17
C GLY A 202 -12.17 2.74 -34.06
N SER A 203 -10.93 2.24 -33.90
CA SER A 203 -10.33 1.21 -34.75
C SER A 203 -10.85 -0.22 -34.41
N PRO A 204 -10.65 -1.19 -35.34
CA PRO A 204 -10.86 -2.62 -35.01
C PRO A 204 -9.98 -3.09 -33.85
N GLN A 205 -8.76 -2.54 -33.70
CA GLN A 205 -7.82 -2.84 -32.64
C GLN A 205 -8.34 -2.42 -31.27
N GLU A 206 -8.91 -1.22 -31.17
CA GLU A 206 -9.55 -0.77 -29.92
C GLU A 206 -10.72 -1.71 -29.54
N ARG A 207 -11.57 -2.07 -30.49
CA ARG A 207 -12.69 -3.01 -30.24
C ARG A 207 -12.16 -4.37 -29.77
N LEU A 208 -11.05 -4.85 -30.33
CA LEU A 208 -10.44 -6.12 -29.91
C LEU A 208 -9.85 -6.02 -28.50
N ALA A 209 -9.11 -4.95 -28.18
CA ALA A 209 -8.56 -4.70 -26.86
C ALA A 209 -9.66 -4.63 -25.79
N ASN A 210 -10.72 -3.85 -26.05
CA ASN A 210 -11.89 -3.75 -25.18
C ASN A 210 -12.60 -5.11 -24.99
N LYS A 211 -12.69 -5.93 -26.04
CA LYS A 211 -13.26 -7.28 -25.96
C LYS A 211 -12.44 -8.20 -25.04
N ILE A 212 -11.11 -8.17 -25.15
CA ILE A 212 -10.20 -8.97 -24.32
C ILE A 212 -10.33 -8.51 -22.87
N TYR A 213 -10.20 -7.22 -22.60
CA TYR A 213 -10.35 -6.62 -21.26
C TYR A 213 -11.66 -7.06 -20.60
N ASN A 214 -12.80 -6.91 -21.29
CA ASN A 214 -14.11 -7.27 -20.75
C ASN A 214 -14.26 -8.77 -20.49
N LYS A 215 -13.66 -9.63 -21.33
CA LYS A 215 -13.65 -11.08 -21.09
C LYS A 215 -12.86 -11.45 -19.84
N LEU A 216 -11.64 -10.90 -19.66
CA LEU A 216 -10.82 -11.15 -18.49
C LEU A 216 -11.53 -10.64 -17.21
N MET A 217 -12.15 -9.46 -17.27
CA MET A 217 -12.92 -8.93 -16.16
C MET A 217 -14.05 -9.89 -15.75
N ARG A 218 -14.81 -10.41 -16.70
CA ARG A 218 -15.89 -11.38 -16.43
C ARG A 218 -15.38 -12.71 -15.88
N MET A 219 -14.19 -13.14 -16.31
CA MET A 219 -13.62 -14.44 -15.91
C MET A 219 -12.98 -14.38 -14.52
N TRP A 220 -12.37 -13.24 -14.14
CA TRP A 220 -11.48 -13.18 -12.98
C TRP A 220 -11.94 -12.24 -11.87
N CYS A 221 -12.71 -11.20 -12.19
CA CYS A 221 -13.17 -10.27 -11.16
C CYS A 221 -14.33 -10.86 -10.37
N GLN A 222 -14.16 -10.89 -9.06
CA GLN A 222 -15.24 -11.19 -8.11
C GLN A 222 -16.06 -9.92 -7.84
N PRO A 223 -17.39 -10.04 -7.70
CA PRO A 223 -18.28 -8.92 -7.43
C PRO A 223 -18.04 -8.24 -6.08
#